data_60cab839c065069899d29bbcb14fc42d
#
_entry.id   60cab839c065069899d29bbcb14fc42d
#
_cell.length_a   1.000
_cell.length_b   1.000
_cell.length_c   1.000
_cell.angle_alpha   90.00
_cell.angle_beta   90.00
_cell.angle_gamma   90.00
#
_symmetry.space_group_name_H-M   'P 1'
#
loop_
_entity.id
_entity.type
_entity.pdbx_description
1 polymer ?
#
loop_
_entity_poly.entity_id
_entity_poly.type
_entity_poly.pdbx_seq_one_letter_code
_entity_poly.pdbx_strand_id
1 'polypeptide(L)'
;MKEIIITSQKQLDELSLDFKDFTYINIKAGTLYNPIIIKNNYKNSSVVARENSSVEALGNSSVEAWENSSVVAWENSSVEARGNSSVIAWENSSVEAWENSSVEARGNSSVVAWENSSIKVYSEYCDIKKAMQESVIIIIGIKNKPKKRDKTSTILYKKISDWTKNKFLDLYEKQVNKNKIILYKSINPNTDCDFYTGKINYKDNTVVNCPDWNADENILCGNGLHLSPTPQLALSYNKGKIKVCEVDIKDFVIYSKNITKVRCKKVKVIGDWIKE
;
A
#
# COMPACT_ATOMS: atom_id res chain seq x y z
N MET A 1 -1.47 -18.34 28.02
CA MET A 1 -1.17 -17.58 26.81
C MET A 1 -2.04 -16.34 26.88
N LYS A 2 -1.46 -15.17 26.85
CA LYS A 2 -2.19 -13.91 27.00
C LYS A 2 -2.60 -13.40 25.62
N GLU A 3 -3.80 -12.86 25.51
CA GLU A 3 -4.33 -12.29 24.28
C GLU A 3 -4.86 -10.88 24.58
N ILE A 4 -4.56 -9.94 23.71
CA ILE A 4 -5.05 -8.56 23.75
C ILE A 4 -5.74 -8.29 22.41
N ILE A 5 -6.99 -7.84 22.46
CA ILE A 5 -7.75 -7.48 21.26
C ILE A 5 -7.66 -5.97 21.07
N ILE A 6 -7.25 -5.54 19.89
CA ILE A 6 -7.12 -4.14 19.47
C ILE A 6 -8.23 -3.82 18.49
N THR A 7 -9.02 -2.82 18.82
CA THR A 7 -10.12 -2.32 17.99
C THR A 7 -9.96 -0.86 17.58
N SER A 8 -8.88 -0.20 18.03
CA SER A 8 -8.54 1.17 17.63
C SER A 8 -7.04 1.43 17.70
N GLN A 9 -6.55 2.43 16.95
CA GLN A 9 -5.16 2.87 16.99
C GLN A 9 -4.74 3.30 18.40
N LYS A 10 -5.62 4.02 19.08
CA LYS A 10 -5.35 4.48 20.45
C LYS A 10 -5.02 3.32 21.40
N GLN A 11 -5.78 2.22 21.34
CA GLN A 11 -5.50 1.04 22.17
C GLN A 11 -4.13 0.43 21.84
N LEU A 12 -3.72 0.41 20.56
CA LEU A 12 -2.41 -0.07 20.15
C LEU A 12 -1.28 0.84 20.64
N ASP A 13 -1.46 2.16 20.54
CA ASP A 13 -0.46 3.16 20.95
C ASP A 13 -0.23 3.17 22.46
N GLU A 14 -1.23 2.78 23.26
CA GLU A 14 -1.17 2.68 24.72
C GLU A 14 -0.52 1.36 25.22
N LEU A 15 -0.22 0.41 24.33
CA LEU A 15 0.39 -0.86 24.73
C LEU A 15 1.85 -0.71 25.15
N SER A 16 2.24 -1.51 26.14
CA SER A 16 3.65 -1.69 26.45
C SER A 16 4.41 -2.31 25.26
N LEU A 17 5.62 -1.84 25.04
CA LEU A 17 6.51 -2.41 24.00
C LEU A 17 7.23 -3.69 24.44
N ASP A 18 7.13 -4.05 25.73
CA ASP A 18 7.75 -5.23 26.31
C ASP A 18 6.77 -5.94 27.25
N PHE A 19 6.47 -7.19 26.93
CA PHE A 19 5.54 -8.01 27.72
C PHE A 19 6.31 -9.02 28.57
N LYS A 20 5.90 -9.20 29.84
CA LYS A 20 6.47 -10.20 30.73
C LYS A 20 6.23 -11.62 30.22
N ASP A 21 5.02 -11.89 29.76
CA ASP A 21 4.61 -13.18 29.21
C ASP A 21 4.35 -13.05 27.70
N PHE A 22 4.56 -14.12 26.93
CA PHE A 22 4.26 -14.08 25.49
C PHE A 22 2.78 -13.72 25.25
N THR A 23 2.55 -12.66 24.46
CA THR A 23 1.25 -12.07 24.26
C THR A 23 0.90 -11.99 22.77
N TYR A 24 -0.28 -12.48 22.42
CA TYR A 24 -0.86 -12.22 21.10
C TYR A 24 -1.60 -10.88 21.10
N ILE A 25 -1.21 -10.01 20.17
CA ILE A 25 -1.86 -8.72 19.93
C ILE A 25 -2.75 -8.90 18.69
N ASN A 26 -4.02 -9.22 18.90
CA ASN A 26 -4.96 -9.46 17.81
C ASN A 26 -5.64 -8.17 17.38
N ILE A 27 -5.38 -7.74 16.15
CA ILE A 27 -6.00 -6.57 15.56
C ILE A 27 -7.28 -7.01 14.84
N LYS A 28 -8.41 -6.50 15.31
CA LYS A 28 -9.76 -6.69 14.75
C LYS A 28 -10.37 -5.36 14.36
N ALA A 29 -9.59 -4.52 13.67
CA ALA A 29 -9.97 -3.16 13.33
C ALA A 29 -9.22 -2.67 12.10
N GLY A 30 -9.51 -1.45 11.72
CA GLY A 30 -8.95 -0.82 10.55
C GLY A 30 -9.81 -1.07 9.32
N THR A 31 -9.74 -0.13 8.41
CA THR A 31 -10.32 -0.20 7.09
C THR A 31 -9.25 0.13 6.07
N LEU A 32 -9.50 -0.11 4.79
CA LEU A 32 -8.57 0.24 3.74
C LEU A 32 -8.15 1.72 3.76
N TYR A 33 -9.07 2.61 4.15
CA TYR A 33 -8.84 4.06 4.19
C TYR A 33 -8.32 4.55 5.55
N ASN A 34 -8.48 3.73 6.58
CA ASN A 34 -8.06 4.01 7.95
C ASN A 34 -7.50 2.72 8.60
N PRO A 35 -6.32 2.27 8.16
CA PRO A 35 -5.71 1.05 8.70
C PRO A 35 -5.15 1.29 10.10
N ILE A 36 -5.04 0.23 10.88
CA ILE A 36 -4.25 0.25 12.11
C ILE A 36 -2.76 0.28 11.75
N ILE A 37 -2.02 1.23 12.31
CA ILE A 37 -0.61 1.47 11.99
C ILE A 37 0.29 0.88 13.06
N ILE A 38 1.13 -0.07 12.69
CA ILE A 38 2.13 -0.69 13.55
C ILE A 38 3.49 -0.07 13.23
N LYS A 39 4.05 0.65 14.19
CA LYS A 39 5.36 1.32 14.06
C LYS A 39 6.46 0.66 14.87
N ASN A 40 6.07 -0.18 15.81
CA ASN A 40 6.96 -0.73 16.81
C ASN A 40 7.04 -2.24 16.68
N ASN A 41 8.18 -2.80 17.05
CA ASN A 41 8.32 -4.22 17.29
C ASN A 41 8.05 -4.49 18.77
N TYR A 42 6.95 -5.15 19.07
CA TYR A 42 6.56 -5.49 20.44
C TYR A 42 7.32 -6.73 20.89
N LYS A 43 8.16 -6.59 21.92
CA LYS A 43 8.95 -7.71 22.44
C LYS A 43 8.05 -8.74 23.12
N ASN A 44 8.44 -9.99 23.00
CA ASN A 44 7.73 -11.11 23.57
C ASN A 44 6.24 -11.19 23.18
N SER A 45 5.97 -10.84 21.91
CA SER A 45 4.60 -10.87 21.36
C SER A 45 4.58 -11.18 19.88
N SER A 46 3.42 -11.56 19.37
CA SER A 46 3.08 -11.59 17.94
C SER A 46 1.91 -10.65 17.68
N VAL A 47 2.04 -9.84 16.64
CA VAL A 47 0.95 -8.98 16.16
C VAL A 47 0.21 -9.71 15.05
N VAL A 48 -1.08 -9.93 15.24
CA VAL A 48 -1.91 -10.73 14.33
C VAL A 48 -3.08 -9.89 13.82
N ALA A 49 -3.13 -9.69 12.52
CA ALA A 49 -4.28 -9.10 11.84
C ALA A 49 -5.28 -10.20 11.47
N ARG A 50 -6.50 -10.11 11.95
CA ARG A 50 -7.54 -11.14 11.77
C ARG A 50 -8.82 -10.60 11.15
N GLU A 51 -9.60 -11.53 10.61
CA GLU A 51 -10.91 -11.25 10.03
C GLU A 51 -10.80 -10.29 8.83
N ASN A 52 -11.53 -9.20 8.82
CA ASN A 52 -11.51 -8.18 7.77
C ASN A 52 -10.66 -6.96 8.16
N SER A 53 -9.70 -7.12 9.08
CA SER A 53 -8.87 -6.02 9.55
C SER A 53 -7.94 -5.50 8.46
N SER A 54 -7.62 -4.22 8.54
CA SER A 54 -6.63 -3.58 7.67
C SER A 54 -5.52 -2.96 8.50
N VAL A 55 -4.29 -3.33 8.18
CA VAL A 55 -3.10 -2.98 8.96
C VAL A 55 -2.02 -2.40 8.06
N GLU A 56 -1.32 -1.41 8.56
CA GLU A 56 -0.13 -0.86 7.93
C GLU A 56 1.09 -1.11 8.84
N ALA A 57 2.04 -1.90 8.35
CA ALA A 57 3.26 -2.27 9.05
C ALA A 57 4.42 -1.40 8.60
N LEU A 58 5.01 -0.64 9.50
CA LEU A 58 6.10 0.31 9.25
C LEU A 58 7.38 -0.07 9.99
N GLY A 59 8.52 0.37 9.48
CA GLY A 59 9.82 0.20 10.12
C GLY A 59 10.25 -1.26 10.18
N ASN A 60 10.57 -1.74 11.38
CA ASN A 60 10.98 -3.13 11.62
C ASN A 60 9.84 -3.98 12.23
N SER A 61 8.60 -3.62 11.99
CA SER A 61 7.45 -4.32 12.57
C SER A 61 7.24 -5.71 11.94
N SER A 62 6.65 -6.63 12.71
CA SER A 62 6.30 -7.97 12.26
C SER A 62 4.81 -8.23 12.44
N VAL A 63 4.15 -8.75 11.42
CA VAL A 63 2.70 -9.00 11.39
C VAL A 63 2.40 -10.36 10.79
N GLU A 64 1.53 -11.10 11.44
CA GLU A 64 0.84 -12.25 10.87
C GLU A 64 -0.52 -11.81 10.34
N ALA A 65 -0.79 -12.03 9.07
CA ALA A 65 -2.06 -11.73 8.43
C ALA A 65 -2.86 -13.01 8.21
N TRP A 66 -4.03 -13.09 8.79
CA TRP A 66 -4.89 -14.27 8.74
C TRP A 66 -6.25 -13.97 8.10
N GLU A 67 -6.88 -15.02 7.56
CA GLU A 67 -8.24 -14.96 7.02
C GLU A 67 -8.36 -13.97 5.86
N ASN A 68 -9.23 -12.97 5.95
CA ASN A 68 -9.45 -11.95 4.91
C ASN A 68 -8.76 -10.61 5.26
N SER A 69 -7.74 -10.63 6.13
CA SER A 69 -7.05 -9.40 6.52
C SER A 69 -6.22 -8.80 5.39
N SER A 70 -6.02 -7.49 5.45
CA SER A 70 -5.24 -6.74 4.48
C SER A 70 -4.07 -6.05 5.16
N VAL A 71 -2.85 -6.23 4.66
CA VAL A 71 -1.65 -5.62 5.23
C VAL A 71 -0.89 -4.86 4.15
N VAL A 72 -0.47 -3.64 4.47
CA VAL A 72 0.51 -2.90 3.68
C VAL A 72 1.82 -2.87 4.46
N ALA A 73 2.87 -3.46 3.89
CA ALA A 73 4.18 -3.57 4.51
C ALA A 73 5.16 -2.58 3.88
N TRP A 74 5.82 -1.77 4.71
CA TRP A 74 6.78 -0.74 4.31
C TRP A 74 8.15 -0.94 4.96
N GLU A 75 9.16 -0.35 4.38
CA GLU A 75 10.53 -0.30 4.89
C GLU A 75 11.10 -1.71 5.12
N ASN A 76 11.44 -2.08 6.35
CA ASN A 76 12.01 -3.39 6.69
C ASN A 76 10.99 -4.29 7.42
N SER A 77 9.69 -4.04 7.25
CA SER A 77 8.66 -4.82 7.92
C SER A 77 8.60 -6.26 7.38
N SER A 78 8.14 -7.18 8.23
CA SER A 78 7.97 -8.58 7.90
C SER A 78 6.52 -8.99 8.03
N VAL A 79 6.00 -9.71 7.03
CA VAL A 79 4.62 -10.19 7.03
C VAL A 79 4.56 -11.67 6.70
N GLU A 80 3.85 -12.43 7.53
CA GLU A 80 3.43 -13.78 7.22
C GLU A 80 1.94 -13.76 6.83
N ALA A 81 1.63 -14.09 5.59
CA ALA A 81 0.28 -14.04 5.03
C ALA A 81 -0.31 -15.44 4.91
N ARG A 82 -1.48 -15.68 5.51
CA ARG A 82 -2.19 -16.98 5.54
C ARG A 82 -3.67 -16.84 5.20
N GLY A 83 -4.28 -17.94 4.83
CA GLY A 83 -5.70 -17.99 4.43
C GLY A 83 -5.96 -17.19 3.16
N ASN A 84 -6.96 -16.31 3.17
CA ASN A 84 -7.29 -15.43 2.05
C ASN A 84 -6.74 -14.00 2.26
N SER A 85 -5.68 -13.84 3.04
CA SER A 85 -5.11 -12.52 3.33
C SER A 85 -4.48 -11.86 2.11
N SER A 86 -4.44 -10.54 2.11
CA SER A 86 -3.88 -9.73 1.03
C SER A 86 -2.76 -8.84 1.56
N VAL A 87 -1.60 -8.86 0.92
CA VAL A 87 -0.43 -8.07 1.32
C VAL A 87 0.10 -7.24 0.16
N ILE A 88 0.39 -5.97 0.40
CA ILE A 88 1.16 -5.12 -0.50
C ILE A 88 2.50 -4.84 0.15
N ALA A 89 3.58 -5.33 -0.44
CA ALA A 89 4.94 -5.19 0.06
C ALA A 89 5.71 -4.11 -0.69
N TRP A 90 6.25 -3.13 0.02
CA TRP A 90 7.04 -2.04 -0.51
C TRP A 90 8.47 -2.03 0.05
N GLU A 91 9.37 -1.39 -0.67
CA GLU A 91 10.76 -1.16 -0.25
C GLU A 91 11.48 -2.45 0.11
N ASN A 92 12.06 -2.58 1.31
CA ASN A 92 12.82 -3.75 1.73
C ASN A 92 11.97 -4.73 2.56
N SER A 93 10.65 -4.65 2.50
CA SER A 93 9.78 -5.53 3.28
C SER A 93 9.93 -7.00 2.89
N SER A 94 9.68 -7.89 3.83
CA SER A 94 9.74 -9.34 3.62
C SER A 94 8.37 -9.96 3.79
N VAL A 95 7.95 -10.81 2.84
CA VAL A 95 6.65 -11.48 2.90
C VAL A 95 6.82 -12.98 2.69
N GLU A 96 6.20 -13.76 3.57
CA GLU A 96 6.01 -15.18 3.39
C GLU A 96 4.51 -15.46 3.20
N ALA A 97 4.14 -15.99 2.05
CA ALA A 97 2.77 -16.18 1.62
C ALA A 97 2.40 -17.66 1.60
N TRP A 98 1.30 -18.02 2.25
CA TRP A 98 0.79 -19.38 2.39
C TRP A 98 -0.65 -19.50 1.94
N GLU A 99 -1.08 -20.71 1.63
CA GLU A 99 -2.47 -21.03 1.30
C GLU A 99 -2.98 -20.20 0.09
N ASN A 100 -4.15 -19.57 0.22
CA ASN A 100 -4.75 -18.75 -0.84
C ASN A 100 -4.40 -17.26 -0.71
N SER A 101 -3.33 -16.92 0.01
CA SER A 101 -2.94 -15.52 0.21
C SER A 101 -2.48 -14.87 -1.09
N SER A 102 -2.70 -13.56 -1.20
CA SER A 102 -2.32 -12.76 -2.36
C SER A 102 -1.32 -11.69 -1.97
N VAL A 103 -0.22 -11.58 -2.71
CA VAL A 103 0.83 -10.59 -2.45
C VAL A 103 1.14 -9.77 -3.69
N GLU A 104 1.27 -8.46 -3.53
CA GLU A 104 1.88 -7.57 -4.51
C GLU A 104 3.25 -7.13 -4.02
N ALA A 105 4.31 -7.55 -4.72
CA ALA A 105 5.69 -7.27 -4.37
C ALA A 105 6.26 -6.13 -5.21
N ARG A 106 6.77 -5.10 -4.55
CA ARG A 106 7.27 -3.85 -5.12
C ARG A 106 8.60 -3.44 -4.49
N GLY A 107 9.34 -2.53 -5.12
CA GLY A 107 10.63 -2.07 -4.62
C GLY A 107 11.63 -3.22 -4.47
N ASN A 108 12.39 -3.24 -3.38
CA ASN A 108 13.37 -4.28 -3.05
C ASN A 108 12.77 -5.38 -2.15
N SER A 109 11.45 -5.54 -2.14
CA SER A 109 10.80 -6.51 -1.28
C SER A 109 11.28 -7.94 -1.53
N SER A 110 11.20 -8.76 -0.50
CA SER A 110 11.58 -10.17 -0.54
C SER A 110 10.35 -11.05 -0.35
N VAL A 111 10.18 -12.07 -1.19
CA VAL A 111 8.97 -12.91 -1.17
C VAL A 111 9.33 -14.40 -1.17
N VAL A 112 8.61 -15.15 -0.33
CA VAL A 112 8.52 -16.60 -0.36
C VAL A 112 7.06 -16.98 -0.60
N ALA A 113 6.81 -17.84 -1.57
CA ALA A 113 5.47 -18.30 -1.91
C ALA A 113 5.34 -19.81 -1.68
N TRP A 114 4.32 -20.21 -0.97
CA TRP A 114 3.97 -21.60 -0.66
C TRP A 114 2.52 -21.90 -1.06
N GLU A 115 2.23 -23.17 -1.27
CA GLU A 115 0.89 -23.67 -1.53
C GLU A 115 0.20 -22.93 -2.70
N ASN A 116 -1.07 -22.60 -2.60
CA ASN A 116 -1.83 -21.91 -3.64
C ASN A 116 -1.65 -20.39 -3.62
N SER A 117 -0.62 -19.86 -2.92
CA SER A 117 -0.42 -18.42 -2.84
C SER A 117 -0.15 -17.77 -4.20
N SER A 118 -0.65 -16.55 -4.39
CA SER A 118 -0.49 -15.79 -5.63
C SER A 118 0.33 -14.53 -5.40
N ILE A 119 1.43 -14.40 -6.13
CA ILE A 119 2.35 -13.27 -6.00
C ILE A 119 2.42 -12.51 -7.31
N LYS A 120 2.09 -11.22 -7.30
CA LYS A 120 2.36 -10.30 -8.41
C LYS A 120 3.64 -9.52 -8.12
N VAL A 121 4.61 -9.59 -9.01
CA VAL A 121 5.91 -8.92 -8.88
C VAL A 121 6.01 -7.78 -9.89
N TYR A 122 6.18 -6.55 -9.38
CA TYR A 122 6.24 -5.32 -10.18
C TYR A 122 7.63 -4.66 -10.19
N SER A 123 8.62 -5.25 -9.53
CA SER A 123 9.98 -4.69 -9.45
C SER A 123 11.04 -5.72 -9.82
N GLU A 124 12.02 -5.32 -10.63
CA GLU A 124 13.19 -6.14 -10.94
C GLU A 124 14.11 -6.33 -9.74
N TYR A 125 14.02 -5.47 -8.74
CA TYR A 125 14.78 -5.55 -7.48
C TYR A 125 14.11 -6.45 -6.43
N CYS A 126 12.90 -6.91 -6.67
CA CYS A 126 12.21 -7.83 -5.77
C CYS A 126 12.95 -9.19 -5.72
N ASP A 127 13.26 -9.65 -4.52
CA ASP A 127 13.91 -10.94 -4.30
C ASP A 127 12.88 -12.06 -4.13
N ILE A 128 12.57 -12.78 -5.19
CA ILE A 128 11.70 -13.97 -5.14
C ILE A 128 12.53 -15.15 -4.66
N LYS A 129 12.59 -15.39 -3.35
CA LYS A 129 13.43 -16.44 -2.76
C LYS A 129 12.95 -17.83 -3.12
N LYS A 130 11.66 -18.10 -3.01
CA LYS A 130 11.06 -19.40 -3.28
C LYS A 130 9.69 -19.28 -3.93
N ALA A 131 9.35 -20.25 -4.77
CA ALA A 131 8.03 -20.50 -5.32
C ALA A 131 7.77 -22.00 -5.27
N MET A 132 6.90 -22.46 -4.38
CA MET A 132 6.73 -23.86 -4.00
C MET A 132 5.25 -24.25 -3.92
N GLN A 133 4.95 -25.53 -4.07
CA GLN A 133 3.66 -26.14 -3.75
C GLN A 133 2.46 -25.42 -4.42
N GLU A 134 2.41 -25.45 -5.76
CA GLU A 134 1.34 -24.87 -6.57
C GLU A 134 1.20 -23.34 -6.51
N SER A 135 2.15 -22.65 -5.86
CA SER A 135 2.17 -21.18 -5.86
C SER A 135 2.27 -20.59 -7.26
N VAL A 136 1.64 -19.43 -7.46
CA VAL A 136 1.62 -18.73 -8.74
C VAL A 136 2.38 -17.41 -8.62
N ILE A 137 3.45 -17.25 -9.40
CA ILE A 137 4.21 -16.00 -9.48
C ILE A 137 3.91 -15.32 -10.83
N ILE A 138 3.38 -14.12 -10.78
CA ILE A 138 3.10 -13.30 -11.96
C ILE A 138 4.13 -12.16 -12.01
N ILE A 139 5.08 -12.26 -12.91
CA ILE A 139 6.14 -11.26 -13.11
C ILE A 139 5.69 -10.28 -14.19
N ILE A 140 5.59 -8.99 -13.83
CA ILE A 140 4.90 -8.00 -14.64
C ILE A 140 5.87 -6.96 -15.20
N GLY A 141 6.11 -7.02 -16.51
CA GLY A 141 6.86 -6.00 -17.27
C GLY A 141 8.37 -5.95 -17.05
N ILE A 142 8.92 -6.93 -16.32
CA ILE A 142 10.33 -6.96 -15.88
C ILE A 142 10.97 -8.31 -16.14
N LYS A 143 12.29 -8.38 -16.02
CA LYS A 143 13.03 -9.64 -16.00
C LYS A 143 13.32 -10.01 -14.55
N ASN A 144 12.66 -11.03 -14.05
CA ASN A 144 12.89 -11.58 -12.72
C ASN A 144 12.60 -13.08 -12.73
N LYS A 145 13.08 -13.80 -11.75
CA LYS A 145 12.81 -15.24 -11.57
C LYS A 145 13.01 -15.64 -10.09
N PRO A 146 12.28 -16.62 -9.59
CA PRO A 146 12.54 -17.16 -8.24
C PRO A 146 13.92 -17.85 -8.18
N LYS A 147 14.61 -17.67 -7.06
CA LYS A 147 15.89 -18.34 -6.78
C LYS A 147 15.70 -19.85 -6.64
N LYS A 148 14.59 -20.27 -6.04
CA LYS A 148 14.19 -21.66 -5.89
C LYS A 148 12.73 -21.86 -6.25
N ARG A 149 12.42 -22.89 -7.03
CA ARG A 149 11.05 -23.30 -7.35
C ARG A 149 10.96 -24.83 -7.42
N ASP A 150 9.79 -25.36 -7.18
CA ASP A 150 9.48 -26.75 -7.48
C ASP A 150 8.74 -26.92 -8.82
N LYS A 151 8.42 -28.15 -9.17
CA LYS A 151 7.75 -28.46 -10.45
C LYS A 151 6.26 -28.08 -10.47
N THR A 152 5.64 -27.92 -9.31
CA THR A 152 4.21 -27.62 -9.18
C THR A 152 3.93 -26.11 -9.23
N SER A 153 4.91 -25.26 -8.87
CA SER A 153 4.75 -23.81 -8.94
C SER A 153 4.69 -23.29 -10.37
N THR A 154 3.87 -22.29 -10.60
CA THR A 154 3.65 -21.65 -11.91
C THR A 154 4.30 -20.27 -11.96
N ILE A 155 5.11 -20.00 -12.99
CA ILE A 155 5.68 -18.67 -13.25
C ILE A 155 5.10 -18.13 -14.55
N LEU A 156 4.39 -17.01 -14.45
CA LEU A 156 3.78 -16.30 -15.57
C LEU A 156 4.52 -14.99 -15.83
N TYR A 157 4.97 -14.77 -17.05
CA TYR A 157 5.58 -13.49 -17.47
C TYR A 157 4.56 -12.68 -18.25
N LYS A 158 4.13 -11.56 -17.69
CA LYS A 158 3.29 -10.59 -18.38
C LYS A 158 4.15 -9.43 -18.90
N LYS A 159 4.25 -9.27 -20.20
CA LYS A 159 4.80 -8.03 -20.77
C LYS A 159 3.80 -6.90 -20.47
N ILE A 160 4.30 -5.86 -19.81
CA ILE A 160 3.60 -4.58 -19.79
C ILE A 160 4.44 -3.65 -20.69
N SER A 161 3.87 -3.22 -21.81
CA SER A 161 4.46 -2.13 -22.58
C SER A 161 4.47 -0.92 -21.65
N ASP A 162 3.48 -0.24 -21.39
CA ASP A 162 3.40 0.91 -20.51
C ASP A 162 2.26 0.76 -19.48
N TRP A 163 2.30 1.52 -18.42
CA TRP A 163 1.17 1.66 -17.52
C TRP A 163 0.03 2.37 -18.25
N THR A 164 -1.17 1.84 -18.14
CA THR A 164 -2.39 2.49 -18.59
C THR A 164 -3.25 2.84 -17.37
N LYS A 165 -4.17 3.77 -17.55
CA LYS A 165 -5.12 4.14 -16.50
C LYS A 165 -5.87 2.91 -15.94
N ASN A 166 -6.31 1.99 -16.81
CA ASN A 166 -7.00 0.77 -16.37
C ASN A 166 -6.10 -0.10 -15.48
N LYS A 167 -4.86 -0.36 -15.88
CA LYS A 167 -3.90 -1.11 -15.07
C LYS A 167 -3.63 -0.45 -13.71
N PHE A 168 -3.61 0.89 -13.67
CA PHE A 168 -3.49 1.65 -12.43
C PHE A 168 -4.72 1.46 -11.54
N LEU A 169 -5.92 1.55 -12.12
CA LEU A 169 -7.18 1.34 -11.39
C LEU A 169 -7.31 -0.10 -10.86
N ASP A 170 -6.96 -1.10 -11.67
CA ASP A 170 -6.92 -2.51 -11.25
C ASP A 170 -5.95 -2.71 -10.08
N LEU A 171 -4.81 -1.99 -10.09
CA LEU A 171 -3.81 -2.06 -9.04
C LEU A 171 -4.29 -1.49 -7.72
N TYR A 172 -5.10 -0.44 -7.77
CA TYR A 172 -5.66 0.27 -6.62
C TYR A 172 -7.19 0.09 -6.55
N GLU A 173 -7.72 -1.07 -6.99
CA GLU A 173 -9.16 -1.35 -7.05
C GLU A 173 -9.89 -1.11 -5.73
N LYS A 174 -9.25 -1.43 -4.60
CA LYS A 174 -9.80 -1.21 -3.25
C LYS A 174 -10.06 0.27 -2.93
N GLN A 175 -9.40 1.19 -3.63
CA GLN A 175 -9.58 2.64 -3.47
C GLN A 175 -10.61 3.19 -4.45
N VAL A 176 -11.11 2.35 -5.36
CA VAL A 176 -12.07 2.72 -6.39
C VAL A 176 -13.49 2.46 -5.89
N ASN A 177 -14.33 3.49 -5.95
CA ASN A 177 -15.76 3.39 -5.68
C ASN A 177 -16.55 4.00 -6.84
N LYS A 178 -17.21 3.14 -7.62
CA LYS A 178 -17.90 3.54 -8.86
C LYS A 178 -16.92 4.23 -9.82
N ASN A 179 -17.15 5.50 -10.12
CA ASN A 179 -16.36 6.31 -11.05
C ASN A 179 -15.35 7.23 -10.34
N LYS A 180 -14.97 6.93 -9.10
CA LYS A 180 -14.09 7.74 -8.27
C LYS A 180 -12.98 6.91 -7.66
N ILE A 181 -11.85 7.54 -7.37
CA ILE A 181 -10.72 6.95 -6.66
C ILE A 181 -10.29 7.88 -5.53
N ILE A 182 -9.83 7.28 -4.42
CA ILE A 182 -9.19 8.01 -3.33
C ILE A 182 -7.69 8.11 -3.59
N LEU A 183 -7.18 9.33 -3.52
CA LEU A 183 -5.79 9.67 -3.70
C LEU A 183 -5.33 10.60 -2.57
N TYR A 184 -4.02 10.74 -2.41
CA TYR A 184 -3.42 11.46 -1.28
C TYR A 184 -2.52 12.59 -1.75
N LYS A 185 -2.59 13.71 -1.05
CA LYS A 185 -1.77 14.90 -1.30
C LYS A 185 -1.01 15.31 -0.05
N SER A 186 0.31 15.39 -0.13
CA SER A 186 1.12 16.06 0.90
C SER A 186 1.13 17.56 0.68
N ILE A 187 0.78 18.32 1.71
CA ILE A 187 0.67 19.79 1.71
C ILE A 187 1.47 20.41 2.86
N ASN A 188 1.75 21.68 2.74
CA ASN A 188 2.38 22.46 3.81
C ASN A 188 1.42 22.57 5.02
N PRO A 189 1.82 22.08 6.21
CA PRO A 189 0.92 22.02 7.37
C PRO A 189 0.53 23.40 7.93
N ASN A 190 1.29 24.46 7.60
CA ASN A 190 1.03 25.80 8.10
C ASN A 190 0.09 26.63 7.22
N THR A 191 -0.03 26.27 5.93
CA THR A 191 -0.78 27.07 4.95
C THR A 191 -1.90 26.28 4.26
N ASP A 192 -1.93 24.95 4.44
CA ASP A 192 -2.76 24.02 3.67
C ASP A 192 -2.58 24.11 2.14
N CYS A 193 -1.46 24.68 1.69
CA CYS A 193 -1.14 24.85 0.27
C CYS A 193 -0.15 23.78 -0.22
N ASP A 194 -0.11 23.61 -1.55
CA ASP A 194 0.89 22.77 -2.19
C ASP A 194 2.32 23.30 -1.93
N PHE A 195 3.30 22.39 -1.88
CA PHE A 195 4.71 22.76 -1.65
C PHE A 195 5.39 23.43 -2.85
N TYR A 196 4.88 23.19 -4.07
CA TYR A 196 5.54 23.66 -5.28
C TYR A 196 5.26 25.13 -5.58
N THR A 197 3.98 25.51 -5.61
CA THR A 197 3.59 26.88 -5.91
C THR A 197 3.31 27.71 -4.65
N GLY A 198 2.92 27.05 -3.56
CA GLY A 198 2.45 27.67 -2.33
C GLY A 198 1.10 28.42 -2.50
N LYS A 199 0.44 28.23 -3.63
CA LYS A 199 -0.77 29.01 -3.99
C LYS A 199 -2.04 28.16 -4.06
N ILE A 200 -1.91 26.86 -4.35
CA ILE A 200 -3.08 25.96 -4.46
C ILE A 200 -3.41 25.44 -3.07
N ASN A 201 -4.55 25.88 -2.54
CA ASN A 201 -4.99 25.53 -1.19
C ASN A 201 -5.89 24.27 -1.24
N TYR A 202 -5.65 23.33 -0.32
CA TYR A 202 -6.39 22.07 -0.17
C TYR A 202 -7.24 22.08 1.11
N LYS A 203 -8.13 23.07 1.23
CA LYS A 203 -9.04 23.18 2.37
C LYS A 203 -10.07 22.05 2.36
N ASP A 204 -10.37 21.52 3.54
CA ASP A 204 -11.34 20.43 3.71
C ASP A 204 -12.71 20.75 3.15
N ASN A 205 -13.35 19.74 2.58
CA ASN A 205 -14.66 19.80 1.94
C ASN A 205 -14.76 20.77 0.76
N THR A 206 -13.62 21.13 0.15
CA THR A 206 -13.59 22.00 -1.03
C THR A 206 -13.25 21.23 -2.31
N VAL A 207 -13.57 21.82 -3.43
CA VAL A 207 -13.17 21.36 -4.76
C VAL A 207 -12.01 22.22 -5.25
N VAL A 208 -10.91 21.58 -5.57
CA VAL A 208 -9.70 22.23 -6.11
C VAL A 208 -9.60 21.90 -7.60
N ASN A 209 -9.48 22.94 -8.43
CA ASN A 209 -9.30 22.80 -9.87
C ASN A 209 -7.86 23.18 -10.25
N CYS A 210 -7.28 22.46 -11.19
CA CYS A 210 -6.01 22.85 -11.80
C CYS A 210 -6.25 24.01 -12.77
N PRO A 211 -5.57 25.15 -12.64
CA PRO A 211 -5.80 26.32 -13.48
C PRO A 211 -5.31 26.15 -14.92
N ASP A 212 -4.31 25.30 -15.14
CA ASP A 212 -3.57 25.14 -16.39
C ASP A 212 -3.46 23.66 -16.81
N TRP A 213 -4.53 22.92 -16.67
CA TRP A 213 -4.59 21.47 -16.91
C TRP A 213 -4.02 21.03 -18.26
N ASN A 214 -3.13 20.03 -18.22
CA ASN A 214 -2.65 19.33 -19.39
C ASN A 214 -2.91 17.81 -19.28
N ALA A 215 -3.64 17.26 -20.23
CA ALA A 215 -4.02 15.84 -20.27
C ALA A 215 -2.99 14.91 -20.93
N ASP A 216 -1.83 15.42 -21.39
CA ASP A 216 -0.82 14.59 -22.07
C ASP A 216 -0.17 13.59 -21.11
N GLU A 217 -0.47 12.30 -21.29
CA GLU A 217 0.03 11.18 -20.48
C GLU A 217 1.53 10.90 -20.65
N ASN A 218 2.20 11.52 -21.65
CA ASN A 218 3.62 11.34 -21.89
C ASN A 218 4.50 12.29 -21.07
N ILE A 219 3.91 13.23 -20.34
CA ILE A 219 4.63 14.21 -19.55
C ILE A 219 4.53 13.88 -18.06
N LEU A 220 5.65 13.53 -17.42
CA LEU A 220 5.69 13.15 -16.00
C LEU A 220 5.30 14.30 -15.07
N CYS A 221 5.83 15.49 -15.30
CA CYS A 221 5.63 16.67 -14.47
C CYS A 221 4.89 17.79 -15.24
N GLY A 222 3.92 17.42 -16.07
CA GLY A 222 3.05 18.39 -16.75
C GLY A 222 2.08 19.09 -15.76
N ASN A 223 1.39 20.12 -16.27
CA ASN A 223 0.43 20.88 -15.48
C ASN A 223 -0.70 19.98 -14.97
N GLY A 224 -0.97 20.05 -13.68
CA GLY A 224 -1.95 19.22 -12.98
C GLY A 224 -1.79 19.27 -11.47
N LEU A 225 -2.83 18.88 -10.77
CA LEU A 225 -2.75 18.63 -9.33
C LEU A 225 -2.09 17.27 -9.13
N HIS A 226 -0.87 17.23 -8.58
CA HIS A 226 -0.14 15.99 -8.36
C HIS A 226 -0.56 15.33 -7.05
N LEU A 227 -1.08 14.10 -7.14
CA LEU A 227 -1.48 13.27 -6.01
C LEU A 227 -0.82 11.89 -6.11
N SER A 228 -0.77 11.17 -5.01
CA SER A 228 -0.21 9.82 -4.94
C SER A 228 -1.29 8.81 -4.55
N PRO A 229 -1.15 7.54 -4.96
CA PRO A 229 -2.15 6.52 -4.64
C PRO A 229 -2.07 6.05 -3.18
N THR A 230 -1.01 6.36 -2.44
CA THR A 230 -0.91 6.04 -1.01
C THR A 230 -0.38 7.24 -0.22
N PRO A 231 -0.69 7.33 1.10
CA PRO A 231 -0.16 8.39 1.97
C PRO A 231 1.37 8.41 1.99
N GLN A 232 2.01 7.25 2.04
CA GLN A 232 3.46 7.10 2.11
C GLN A 232 4.13 7.59 0.83
N LEU A 233 3.56 7.24 -0.32
CA LEU A 233 4.04 7.79 -1.60
C LEU A 233 3.88 9.31 -1.66
N ALA A 234 2.82 9.87 -1.09
CA ALA A 234 2.67 11.31 -0.99
C ALA A 234 3.75 11.93 -0.09
N LEU A 235 4.08 11.28 1.04
CA LEU A 235 5.16 11.71 1.96
C LEU A 235 6.56 11.55 1.36
N SER A 236 6.76 10.61 0.44
CA SER A 236 8.06 10.45 -0.23
C SER A 236 8.42 11.65 -1.11
N TYR A 237 7.43 12.39 -1.59
CA TYR A 237 7.66 13.63 -2.35
C TYR A 237 7.87 14.85 -1.45
N ASN A 238 7.08 14.96 -0.39
CA ASN A 238 7.19 16.08 0.57
C ASN A 238 6.69 15.62 1.94
N LYS A 239 7.50 15.85 2.98
CA LYS A 239 7.12 15.53 4.36
C LYS A 239 6.20 16.62 4.93
N GLY A 240 4.92 16.47 4.75
CA GLY A 240 3.90 17.43 5.16
C GLY A 240 2.66 16.75 5.76
N LYS A 241 1.61 17.55 5.92
CA LYS A 241 0.29 17.08 6.28
C LYS A 241 -0.35 16.39 5.06
N ILE A 242 -1.06 15.29 5.26
CA ILE A 242 -1.69 14.55 4.17
C ILE A 242 -3.17 14.88 4.08
N LYS A 243 -3.62 15.23 2.89
CA LYS A 243 -5.04 15.34 2.55
C LYS A 243 -5.51 14.10 1.81
N VAL A 244 -6.69 13.63 2.19
CA VAL A 244 -7.45 12.61 1.46
C VAL A 244 -8.29 13.32 0.40
N CYS A 245 -8.15 12.89 -0.85
CA CYS A 245 -8.82 13.51 -1.99
C CYS A 245 -9.61 12.46 -2.78
N GLU A 246 -10.86 12.77 -3.05
CA GLU A 246 -11.70 12.01 -3.98
C GLU A 246 -11.56 12.61 -5.39
N VAL A 247 -11.30 11.77 -6.38
CA VAL A 247 -11.05 12.16 -7.76
C VAL A 247 -11.92 11.35 -8.71
N ASP A 248 -12.65 12.02 -9.61
CA ASP A 248 -13.35 11.33 -10.71
C ASP A 248 -12.32 10.66 -11.64
N ILE A 249 -12.56 9.41 -12.04
CA ILE A 249 -11.64 8.63 -12.90
C ILE A 249 -11.35 9.36 -14.22
N LYS A 250 -12.30 10.13 -14.74
CA LYS A 250 -12.13 10.94 -15.95
C LYS A 250 -11.22 12.17 -15.75
N ASP A 251 -11.06 12.64 -14.52
CA ASP A 251 -10.38 13.90 -14.19
C ASP A 251 -8.91 13.69 -13.78
N PHE A 252 -8.30 12.52 -14.04
CA PHE A 252 -6.88 12.34 -13.86
C PHE A 252 -6.22 11.60 -15.03
N VAL A 253 -4.91 11.76 -15.15
CA VAL A 253 -4.04 11.01 -16.04
C VAL A 253 -2.86 10.44 -15.26
N ILE A 254 -2.31 9.34 -15.76
CA ILE A 254 -1.08 8.74 -15.26
C ILE A 254 0.05 8.97 -16.27
N TYR A 255 1.27 8.95 -15.80
CA TYR A 255 2.45 8.85 -16.67
C TYR A 255 2.77 7.37 -16.88
N SER A 256 2.86 6.94 -18.15
CA SER A 256 2.99 5.52 -18.50
C SER A 256 4.22 4.81 -17.93
N LYS A 257 5.26 5.55 -17.55
CA LYS A 257 6.50 5.01 -16.96
C LYS A 257 6.57 5.12 -15.43
N ASN A 258 5.65 5.82 -14.78
CA ASN A 258 5.66 6.02 -13.34
C ASN A 258 4.25 6.19 -12.78
N ILE A 259 3.87 5.30 -11.87
CA ILE A 259 2.56 5.27 -11.21
C ILE A 259 2.57 5.73 -9.75
N THR A 260 3.71 6.22 -9.25
CA THR A 260 3.80 6.67 -7.84
C THR A 260 3.09 8.00 -7.61
N LYS A 261 2.78 8.71 -8.70
CA LYS A 261 1.96 9.91 -8.69
C LYS A 261 1.09 9.99 -9.94
N VAL A 262 -0.03 10.64 -9.82
CA VAL A 262 -0.95 10.97 -10.91
C VAL A 262 -1.14 12.47 -11.02
N ARG A 263 -1.58 12.94 -12.17
CA ARG A 263 -1.97 14.34 -12.39
C ARG A 263 -3.47 14.44 -12.51
N CYS A 264 -4.07 15.31 -11.71
CA CYS A 264 -5.52 15.50 -11.67
C CYS A 264 -5.91 16.89 -12.18
N LYS A 265 -6.99 16.93 -12.97
CA LYS A 265 -7.65 18.16 -13.42
C LYS A 265 -8.39 18.84 -12.26
N LYS A 266 -9.04 18.00 -11.45
CA LYS A 266 -9.93 18.44 -10.39
C LYS A 266 -9.94 17.38 -9.28
N VAL A 267 -9.99 17.82 -8.03
CA VAL A 267 -10.09 16.95 -6.86
C VAL A 267 -11.08 17.52 -5.85
N LYS A 268 -11.78 16.65 -5.12
CA LYS A 268 -12.56 17.04 -3.95
C LYS A 268 -11.75 16.66 -2.71
N VAL A 269 -11.34 17.63 -1.91
CA VAL A 269 -10.66 17.39 -0.64
C VAL A 269 -11.69 16.89 0.37
N ILE A 270 -11.47 15.70 0.92
CA ILE A 270 -12.36 15.11 1.92
C ILE A 270 -12.00 15.60 3.32
N GLY A 271 -10.73 15.60 3.66
CA GLY A 271 -10.21 15.98 4.96
C GLY A 271 -8.76 15.55 5.13
N ASP A 272 -8.28 15.66 6.35
CA ASP A 272 -6.95 15.19 6.70
C ASP A 272 -6.91 13.66 6.73
N TRP A 273 -5.82 13.11 6.23
CA TRP A 273 -5.47 11.74 6.55
C TRP A 273 -5.02 11.72 8.01
N ILE A 274 -5.87 11.23 8.87
CA ILE A 274 -5.55 11.07 10.29
C ILE A 274 -4.73 9.79 10.41
N LYS A 275 -3.51 9.94 10.82
CA LYS A 275 -2.68 8.85 11.28
C LYS A 275 -3.21 8.45 12.67
N GLU A 276 -4.32 7.68 12.69
CA GLU A 276 -4.83 7.11 13.92
C GLU A 276 -3.93 6.00 14.43
#